data_ed8184b6df412e7f4c33228c50777bbc
#
_entry.id   ed8184b6df412e7f4c33228c50777bbc
#
_cell.length_a   1.000
_cell.length_b   1.000
_cell.length_c   1.000
_cell.angle_alpha   90.00
_cell.angle_beta   90.00
_cell.angle_gamma   90.00
#
_symmetry.space_group_name_H-M   'P 1'
#
loop_
_entity.id
_entity.type
_entity.pdbx_description
1 polymer ?
#
loop_
_entity_poly.entity_id
_entity_poly.type
_entity_poly.pdbx_seq_one_letter_code
_entity_poly.pdbx_strand_id
1 'polypeptide(L)'
;MRPLLVLPLILTISACQPPESKPAESATPAAPEPVVSAETPAAPVDVKASVVRINSTQQSWNPWQPWEKNPPRKRRALAAIVAPGRVLTTSELVADATYLEFESADGTLFAPAKVIAVDYEANLALLGPASETEGKAFFESTVPFTITDPPKIGSSLEILQVEDNGVALQTPGTLQSIDVVGGFLPGHSFLTYMVKASMQSAASSYSLPVLRAGHLAGVLISYDSKDQLCDVVSIDIVVRFLKEAADGEYAGFPSLGVSVARTEDASFRQWLKLTDDQGGLYIQTVRKGAAAERAGVKPGDVLLAVDGQPVDRRGYYKHPIYGSLSWGHLIRGERSTGDSVSLSLQRDGKPLEIKATLAREEENARLVPNHLFDKAPNFLLKGGLVFQELSRPILEGFGEDWQSRAPLDLLDAYENPDKYEASVDRIIFLSGAIPTPATVGYERLRNLIVRKVNGKEIKNMKGLIAAFDDHSTGLHSIEFSGENLTVYLDEAVSTAVDSQLLQRGITRLSRAQ
;
A
#
# COMPACT_ATOMS: atom_id res chain seq x y z
N MET A 1 41.36 -30.70 38.97
CA MET A 1 42.72 -31.19 38.67
C MET A 1 42.60 -32.43 37.78
N ARG A 2 42.80 -32.32 36.50
CA ARG A 2 43.17 -33.38 35.54
C ARG A 2 43.81 -32.71 34.34
N PRO A 3 44.94 -33.17 33.81
CA PRO A 3 45.79 -32.43 32.90
C PRO A 3 45.40 -32.64 31.43
N LEU A 4 45.63 -31.59 30.64
CA LEU A 4 45.61 -31.60 29.16
C LEU A 4 46.74 -32.49 28.61
N LEU A 5 46.38 -33.33 27.67
CA LEU A 5 47.36 -34.07 26.83
C LEU A 5 47.48 -33.29 25.50
N VAL A 6 48.68 -32.81 25.21
CA VAL A 6 49.08 -32.18 23.96
C VAL A 6 49.75 -33.26 23.12
N LEU A 7 49.29 -33.52 21.91
CA LEU A 7 49.90 -34.41 20.93
C LEU A 7 50.55 -33.57 19.80
N PRO A 8 51.82 -33.71 19.49
CA PRO A 8 52.43 -32.98 18.39
C PRO A 8 52.17 -33.68 17.04
N LEU A 9 51.75 -32.90 16.06
CA LEU A 9 51.58 -33.29 14.68
C LEU A 9 52.91 -33.16 13.93
N ILE A 10 53.49 -34.27 13.49
CA ILE A 10 54.72 -34.34 12.68
C ILE A 10 54.33 -34.10 11.21
N LEU A 11 54.86 -33.03 10.61
CA LEU A 11 54.75 -32.75 9.17
C LEU A 11 55.87 -33.49 8.44
N THR A 12 55.54 -34.45 7.61
CA THR A 12 56.47 -35.06 6.63
C THR A 12 56.37 -34.31 5.30
N ILE A 13 57.47 -33.65 4.93
CA ILE A 13 57.66 -33.01 3.64
C ILE A 13 58.11 -34.09 2.66
N SER A 14 57.28 -34.39 1.64
CA SER A 14 57.61 -35.25 0.49
C SER A 14 57.99 -34.36 -0.69
N ALA A 15 59.25 -34.43 -1.12
CA ALA A 15 59.74 -33.71 -2.27
C ALA A 15 59.29 -34.45 -3.57
N CYS A 16 58.57 -33.75 -4.44
CA CYS A 16 58.28 -34.18 -5.79
C CYS A 16 59.27 -33.56 -6.78
N GLN A 17 59.96 -34.39 -7.53
CA GLN A 17 60.81 -34.01 -8.68
C GLN A 17 59.95 -33.60 -9.88
N PRO A 18 60.41 -32.69 -10.76
CA PRO A 18 59.66 -32.29 -11.96
C PRO A 18 59.82 -33.32 -13.08
N PRO A 19 58.80 -33.55 -13.91
CA PRO A 19 58.90 -34.42 -15.09
C PRO A 19 59.56 -33.67 -16.28
N GLU A 20 60.32 -34.41 -17.04
CA GLU A 20 61.01 -34.02 -18.26
C GLU A 20 60.09 -33.56 -19.39
N SER A 21 60.54 -32.53 -20.11
CA SER A 21 59.85 -31.92 -21.26
C SER A 21 60.01 -32.79 -22.53
N LYS A 22 58.87 -33.11 -23.16
CA LYS A 22 58.82 -33.58 -24.54
C LYS A 22 58.73 -32.43 -25.54
N PRO A 23 59.25 -32.56 -26.76
CA PRO A 23 59.27 -31.43 -27.72
C PRO A 23 57.91 -31.13 -28.28
N ALA A 24 57.66 -29.81 -28.50
CA ALA A 24 56.41 -29.26 -29.03
C ALA A 24 56.18 -29.61 -30.47
N GLU A 25 55.00 -30.13 -30.77
CA GLU A 25 54.44 -30.30 -32.11
C GLU A 25 53.85 -28.97 -32.57
N SER A 26 54.19 -28.56 -33.78
CA SER A 26 53.82 -27.31 -34.43
C SER A 26 52.30 -27.16 -34.55
N ALA A 27 51.71 -26.20 -33.86
CA ALA A 27 50.29 -25.86 -33.99
C ALA A 27 50.09 -24.83 -35.12
N THR A 28 49.17 -25.14 -36.00
CA THR A 28 48.62 -24.29 -37.06
C THR A 28 47.93 -23.06 -36.44
N PRO A 29 48.06 -21.84 -36.98
CA PRO A 29 47.41 -20.64 -36.42
C PRO A 29 45.89 -20.74 -36.51
N ALA A 30 45.23 -20.64 -35.38
CA ALA A 30 43.76 -20.49 -35.27
C ALA A 30 43.30 -19.17 -35.87
N ALA A 31 42.17 -19.21 -36.57
CA ALA A 31 41.52 -18.04 -37.11
C ALA A 31 41.12 -17.05 -35.98
N PRO A 32 41.16 -15.74 -36.23
CA PRO A 32 40.81 -14.75 -35.20
C PRO A 32 39.34 -14.90 -34.82
N GLU A 33 39.10 -15.02 -33.51
CA GLU A 33 37.75 -14.91 -32.93
C GLU A 33 37.13 -13.57 -33.27
N PRO A 34 35.79 -13.49 -33.50
CA PRO A 34 35.12 -12.22 -33.76
C PRO A 34 35.27 -11.30 -32.53
N VAL A 35 35.90 -10.15 -32.77
CA VAL A 35 35.97 -9.07 -31.79
C VAL A 35 34.55 -8.65 -31.46
N VAL A 36 34.06 -9.02 -30.27
CA VAL A 36 32.84 -8.42 -29.70
C VAL A 36 33.12 -6.94 -29.59
N SER A 37 32.46 -6.15 -30.42
CA SER A 37 32.48 -4.70 -30.33
C SER A 37 32.11 -4.30 -28.92
N ALA A 38 33.05 -3.75 -28.18
CA ALA A 38 32.75 -3.07 -26.93
C ALA A 38 31.76 -1.93 -27.26
N GLU A 39 30.56 -2.00 -26.76
CA GLU A 39 29.62 -0.88 -26.79
C GLU A 39 30.35 0.35 -26.24
N THR A 40 30.47 1.37 -27.05
CA THR A 40 31.01 2.68 -26.62
C THR A 40 30.20 3.12 -25.42
N PRO A 41 30.82 3.44 -24.26
CA PRO A 41 30.08 3.93 -23.12
C PRO A 41 29.29 5.17 -23.55
N ALA A 42 27.97 5.14 -23.42
CA ALA A 42 27.13 6.29 -23.64
C ALA A 42 27.68 7.44 -22.75
N ALA A 43 27.68 8.66 -23.29
CA ALA A 43 28.08 9.83 -22.52
C ALA A 43 27.32 9.85 -21.18
N PRO A 44 27.97 10.20 -20.07
CA PRO A 44 27.34 10.18 -18.76
C PRO A 44 26.08 11.07 -18.81
N VAL A 45 24.92 10.45 -18.62
CA VAL A 45 23.64 11.17 -18.53
C VAL A 45 23.71 12.00 -17.25
N ASP A 46 23.49 13.31 -17.37
CA ASP A 46 23.38 14.15 -16.17
C ASP A 46 22.07 13.85 -15.45
N VAL A 47 22.11 12.85 -14.58
CA VAL A 47 20.95 12.36 -13.80
C VAL A 47 20.35 13.45 -12.91
N LYS A 48 21.06 14.55 -12.63
CA LYS A 48 20.53 15.67 -11.83
C LYS A 48 19.44 16.45 -12.57
N ALA A 49 19.56 16.54 -13.90
CA ALA A 49 18.53 17.19 -14.71
C ALA A 49 17.21 16.39 -14.77
N SER A 50 17.24 15.13 -14.34
CA SER A 50 16.09 14.21 -14.38
C SER A 50 15.41 14.01 -13.03
N VAL A 51 15.84 14.72 -11.98
CA VAL A 51 15.27 14.62 -10.64
C VAL A 51 14.95 15.98 -10.05
N VAL A 52 13.98 15.98 -9.16
CA VAL A 52 13.63 17.13 -8.31
C VAL A 52 13.46 16.64 -6.89
N ARG A 53 13.59 17.54 -5.92
CA ARG A 53 13.14 17.28 -4.57
C ARG A 53 11.71 17.75 -4.41
N ILE A 54 10.94 17.05 -3.59
CA ILE A 54 9.59 17.42 -3.21
C ILE A 54 9.58 17.76 -1.74
N ASN A 55 9.20 18.98 -1.42
CA ASN A 55 8.91 19.44 -0.06
C ASN A 55 7.42 19.29 0.18
N SER A 56 7.04 18.44 1.12
CA SER A 56 5.65 18.19 1.51
C SER A 56 5.39 18.65 2.94
N THR A 57 4.34 19.43 3.13
CA THR A 57 3.79 19.73 4.46
C THR A 57 2.51 18.92 4.63
N GLN A 58 2.54 17.93 5.51
CA GLN A 58 1.42 17.01 5.76
C GLN A 58 0.73 17.35 7.07
N GLN A 59 -0.58 17.21 7.11
CA GLN A 59 -1.38 17.47 8.31
C GLN A 59 -2.60 16.53 8.37
N SER A 60 -2.42 15.36 8.97
CA SER A 60 -3.48 14.36 9.18
C SER A 60 -4.49 14.81 10.23
N TRP A 61 -5.66 14.20 10.22
CA TRP A 61 -6.65 14.38 11.27
C TRP A 61 -6.29 13.59 12.53
N ASN A 62 -6.64 14.15 13.70
CA ASN A 62 -6.46 13.46 14.97
C ASN A 62 -7.55 12.37 15.13
N PRO A 63 -7.20 11.08 15.24
CA PRO A 63 -8.19 10.01 15.33
C PRO A 63 -9.02 10.03 16.63
N TRP A 64 -8.53 10.69 17.69
CA TRP A 64 -9.22 10.80 18.97
C TRP A 64 -9.98 12.11 19.15
N GLN A 65 -9.66 13.12 18.36
CA GLN A 65 -10.31 14.42 18.34
C GLN A 65 -10.62 14.77 16.88
N PRO A 66 -11.66 14.14 16.28
CA PRO A 66 -11.91 14.22 14.84
C PRO A 66 -12.29 15.60 14.32
N TRP A 67 -12.49 16.57 15.19
CA TRP A 67 -12.67 18.01 14.88
C TRP A 67 -11.36 18.77 14.68
N GLU A 68 -10.22 18.16 15.03
CA GLU A 68 -8.88 18.78 14.98
C GLU A 68 -7.92 18.03 14.05
N LYS A 69 -6.95 18.77 13.54
CA LYS A 69 -5.80 18.20 12.83
C LYS A 69 -4.60 18.10 13.76
N ASN A 70 -3.76 17.10 13.51
CA ASN A 70 -2.46 16.99 14.14
C ASN A 70 -1.55 18.17 13.75
N PRO A 71 -0.50 18.47 14.52
CA PRO A 71 0.51 19.44 14.09
C PRO A 71 1.09 19.09 12.72
N PRO A 72 1.37 20.09 11.85
CA PRO A 72 1.93 19.85 10.53
C PRO A 72 3.32 19.24 10.64
N ARG A 73 3.61 18.30 9.73
CA ARG A 73 4.92 17.65 9.59
C ARG A 73 5.49 17.95 8.21
N LYS A 74 6.78 18.27 8.15
CA LYS A 74 7.50 18.45 6.89
C LYS A 74 8.21 17.16 6.51
N ARG A 75 8.09 16.78 5.25
CA ARG A 75 8.82 15.67 4.64
C ARG A 75 9.49 16.18 3.36
N ARG A 76 10.63 15.62 3.02
CA ARG A 76 11.38 15.93 1.81
C ARG A 76 11.85 14.63 1.16
N ALA A 77 11.67 14.49 -0.13
CA ALA A 77 12.08 13.31 -0.87
C ALA A 77 12.60 13.68 -2.25
N LEU A 78 13.43 12.81 -2.83
CA LEU A 78 13.83 12.90 -4.22
C LEU A 78 12.77 12.24 -5.10
N ALA A 79 12.54 12.75 -6.31
CA ALA A 79 11.53 12.26 -7.23
C ALA A 79 12.02 12.30 -8.68
N ALA A 80 11.52 11.37 -9.49
CA ALA A 80 11.89 11.24 -10.89
C ALA A 80 11.01 12.11 -11.81
N ILE A 81 11.63 12.87 -12.70
CA ILE A 81 10.93 13.53 -13.81
C ILE A 81 10.69 12.46 -14.90
N VAL A 82 9.43 12.16 -15.21
CA VAL A 82 9.04 11.11 -16.17
C VAL A 82 8.47 11.63 -17.48
N ALA A 83 8.07 12.91 -17.51
CA ALA A 83 7.70 13.66 -18.71
C ALA A 83 7.84 15.16 -18.40
N PRO A 84 7.80 16.06 -19.38
CA PRO A 84 7.85 17.51 -19.15
C PRO A 84 6.77 17.95 -18.15
N GLY A 85 7.19 18.52 -17.02
CA GLY A 85 6.28 18.93 -15.94
C GLY A 85 5.51 17.77 -15.27
N ARG A 86 6.02 16.55 -15.33
CA ARG A 86 5.45 15.36 -14.67
C ARG A 86 6.49 14.69 -13.81
N VAL A 87 6.20 14.59 -12.54
CA VAL A 87 7.12 14.09 -11.51
C VAL A 87 6.51 12.91 -10.79
N LEU A 88 7.19 11.78 -10.83
CA LEU A 88 6.80 10.54 -10.17
C LEU A 88 7.43 10.47 -8.77
N THR A 89 6.61 10.17 -7.78
CA THR A 89 7.00 9.96 -6.38
C THR A 89 6.12 8.90 -5.71
N THR A 90 6.29 8.70 -4.40
CA THR A 90 5.42 7.82 -3.62
C THR A 90 4.17 8.56 -3.11
N SER A 91 3.04 7.85 -3.00
CA SER A 91 1.79 8.40 -2.46
C SER A 91 1.90 8.76 -0.98
N GLU A 92 2.75 8.05 -0.23
CA GLU A 92 3.08 8.35 1.17
C GLU A 92 3.59 9.79 1.36
N LEU A 93 4.30 10.34 0.37
CA LEU A 93 4.82 11.71 0.43
C LEU A 93 3.72 12.76 0.27
N VAL A 94 2.63 12.43 -0.39
CA VAL A 94 1.54 13.37 -0.70
C VAL A 94 0.28 13.14 0.16
N ALA A 95 0.22 12.06 0.91
CA ALA A 95 -0.89 11.76 1.82
C ALA A 95 -1.09 12.89 2.84
N ASP A 96 -2.32 13.40 2.96
CA ASP A 96 -2.70 14.52 3.83
C ASP A 96 -1.86 15.79 3.62
N ALA A 97 -1.29 15.98 2.42
CA ALA A 97 -0.49 17.16 2.11
C ALA A 97 -1.35 18.42 2.06
N THR A 98 -0.98 19.43 2.81
CA THR A 98 -1.58 20.76 2.78
C THR A 98 -0.80 21.73 1.89
N TYR A 99 0.45 21.41 1.60
CA TYR A 99 1.31 22.14 0.68
C TYR A 99 2.35 21.21 0.07
N LEU A 100 2.55 21.35 -1.23
CA LEU A 100 3.55 20.62 -2.02
C LEU A 100 4.36 21.63 -2.85
N GLU A 101 5.67 21.43 -2.91
CA GLU A 101 6.60 22.28 -3.62
C GLU A 101 7.70 21.45 -4.27
N PHE A 102 8.00 21.74 -5.52
CA PHE A 102 9.21 21.27 -6.18
C PHE A 102 10.40 22.13 -5.78
N GLU A 103 11.54 21.49 -5.60
CA GLU A 103 12.84 22.11 -5.39
C GLU A 103 13.83 21.48 -6.38
N SER A 104 14.58 22.29 -7.10
CA SER A 104 15.61 21.79 -8.03
C SER A 104 16.69 20.98 -7.30
N ALA A 105 17.38 20.10 -8.01
CA ALA A 105 18.41 19.23 -7.42
C ALA A 105 19.55 20.03 -6.72
N ASP A 106 19.82 21.25 -7.18
CA ASP A 106 20.80 22.17 -6.59
C ASP A 106 20.23 23.09 -5.50
N GLY A 107 18.93 23.05 -5.25
CA GLY A 107 18.24 23.84 -4.22
C GLY A 107 18.05 25.32 -4.57
N THR A 108 18.21 25.72 -5.82
CA THR A 108 18.15 27.13 -6.24
C THR A 108 16.79 27.58 -6.77
N LEU A 109 16.01 26.66 -7.33
CA LEU A 109 14.68 26.94 -7.90
C LEU A 109 13.59 26.23 -7.10
N PHE A 110 12.46 26.91 -6.96
CA PHE A 110 11.26 26.39 -6.29
C PHE A 110 10.03 26.66 -7.11
N ALA A 111 9.07 25.74 -7.11
CA ALA A 111 7.75 25.95 -7.73
C ALA A 111 6.67 25.18 -6.97
N PRO A 112 5.48 25.78 -6.73
CA PRO A 112 4.36 25.08 -6.14
C PRO A 112 3.92 23.88 -6.99
N ALA A 113 3.62 22.77 -6.31
CA ALA A 113 3.22 21.52 -6.94
C ALA A 113 1.78 21.14 -6.58
N LYS A 114 1.17 20.35 -7.46
CA LYS A 114 -0.14 19.72 -7.22
C LYS A 114 -0.12 18.25 -7.59
N VAL A 115 -0.97 17.46 -6.94
CA VAL A 115 -1.21 16.07 -7.29
C VAL A 115 -2.04 16.01 -8.59
N ILE A 116 -1.57 15.24 -9.57
CA ILE A 116 -2.28 14.94 -10.81
C ILE A 116 -3.02 13.61 -10.66
N ALA A 117 -2.33 12.59 -10.18
CA ALA A 117 -2.89 11.28 -9.87
C ALA A 117 -2.20 10.71 -8.64
N VAL A 118 -2.95 9.95 -7.85
CA VAL A 118 -2.42 9.24 -6.66
C VAL A 118 -3.05 7.87 -6.56
N ASP A 119 -2.21 6.88 -6.27
CA ASP A 119 -2.62 5.54 -5.89
C ASP A 119 -1.97 5.14 -4.58
N TYR A 120 -2.77 5.08 -3.52
CA TYR A 120 -2.30 4.70 -2.20
C TYR A 120 -2.03 3.19 -2.08
N GLU A 121 -2.67 2.36 -2.91
CA GLU A 121 -2.48 0.92 -2.93
C GLU A 121 -1.12 0.54 -3.51
N ALA A 122 -0.75 1.16 -4.64
CA ALA A 122 0.55 0.94 -5.31
C ALA A 122 1.67 1.83 -4.75
N ASN A 123 1.37 2.72 -3.81
CA ASN A 123 2.29 3.73 -3.27
C ASN A 123 2.94 4.61 -4.34
N LEU A 124 2.17 5.07 -5.31
CA LEU A 124 2.63 5.94 -6.39
C LEU A 124 1.82 7.24 -6.47
N ALA A 125 2.48 8.33 -6.80
CA ALA A 125 1.87 9.62 -7.08
C ALA A 125 2.55 10.31 -8.27
N LEU A 126 1.73 10.95 -9.12
CA LEU A 126 2.17 11.80 -10.21
C LEU A 126 1.85 13.24 -9.85
N LEU A 127 2.86 14.09 -9.86
CA LEU A 127 2.77 15.51 -9.56
C LEU A 127 3.01 16.35 -10.80
N GLY A 128 2.45 17.54 -10.79
CA GLY A 128 2.73 18.59 -11.76
C GLY A 128 2.78 19.96 -11.12
N PRO A 129 3.21 21.00 -11.84
CA PRO A 129 3.21 22.37 -11.32
C PRO A 129 1.78 22.84 -11.03
N ALA A 130 1.60 23.56 -9.94
CA ALA A 130 0.32 24.18 -9.61
C ALA A 130 -0.02 25.34 -10.58
N SER A 131 1.00 26.05 -11.08
CA SER A 131 0.93 27.14 -12.05
C SER A 131 1.72 26.79 -13.30
N GLU A 132 1.13 26.97 -14.49
CA GLU A 132 1.80 26.68 -15.77
C GLU A 132 3.01 27.60 -15.98
N THR A 133 2.91 28.88 -15.61
CA THR A 133 3.99 29.85 -15.81
C THR A 133 5.22 29.53 -14.96
N GLU A 134 5.02 29.27 -13.66
CA GLU A 134 6.11 28.89 -12.75
C GLU A 134 6.67 27.52 -13.11
N GLY A 135 5.80 26.58 -13.49
CA GLY A 135 6.21 25.27 -13.95
C GLY A 135 7.08 25.31 -15.20
N LYS A 136 6.72 26.13 -16.21
CA LYS A 136 7.52 26.27 -17.42
C LYS A 136 8.95 26.74 -17.09
N ALA A 137 9.08 27.76 -16.26
CA ALA A 137 10.40 28.28 -15.86
C ALA A 137 11.19 27.23 -15.05
N PHE A 138 10.53 26.50 -14.14
CA PHE A 138 11.17 25.49 -13.29
C PHE A 138 11.68 24.29 -14.11
N PHE A 139 10.89 23.79 -15.08
CA PHE A 139 11.22 22.61 -15.86
C PHE A 139 12.00 22.88 -17.15
N GLU A 140 12.38 24.13 -17.44
CA GLU A 140 13.03 24.52 -18.71
C GLU A 140 14.35 23.77 -18.95
N SER A 141 15.15 23.55 -17.91
CA SER A 141 16.45 22.86 -17.98
C SER A 141 16.40 21.38 -17.59
N THR A 142 15.22 20.83 -17.40
CA THR A 142 15.09 19.44 -16.95
C THR A 142 14.95 18.47 -18.13
N VAL A 143 15.40 17.23 -17.92
CA VAL A 143 15.34 16.15 -18.91
C VAL A 143 14.62 14.96 -18.29
N PRO A 144 13.45 14.52 -18.78
CA PRO A 144 12.78 13.35 -18.24
C PRO A 144 13.62 12.08 -18.38
N PHE A 145 13.54 11.20 -17.38
CA PHE A 145 14.09 9.86 -17.53
C PHE A 145 13.38 9.10 -18.65
N THR A 146 14.15 8.37 -19.44
CA THR A 146 13.61 7.29 -20.25
C THR A 146 13.40 6.05 -19.37
N ILE A 147 12.43 5.21 -19.74
CA ILE A 147 12.07 4.01 -19.00
C ILE A 147 12.87 2.83 -19.56
N THR A 148 13.44 2.00 -18.69
CA THR A 148 14.14 0.77 -19.11
C THR A 148 13.16 -0.38 -19.37
N ASP A 149 13.62 -1.38 -20.14
CA ASP A 149 12.95 -2.68 -20.14
C ASP A 149 13.03 -3.34 -18.75
N PRO A 150 12.07 -4.21 -18.40
CA PRO A 150 12.05 -4.90 -17.12
C PRO A 150 13.37 -5.63 -16.84
N PRO A 151 14.04 -5.38 -15.70
CA PRO A 151 15.30 -6.03 -15.37
C PRO A 151 15.09 -7.51 -15.01
N LYS A 152 16.12 -8.35 -15.22
CA LYS A 152 16.14 -9.75 -14.81
C LYS A 152 16.87 -9.90 -13.48
N ILE A 153 16.59 -10.98 -12.75
CA ILE A 153 17.35 -11.34 -11.53
C ILE A 153 18.84 -11.39 -11.87
N GLY A 154 19.67 -10.80 -11.00
CA GLY A 154 21.11 -10.62 -11.20
C GLY A 154 21.49 -9.33 -11.93
N SER A 155 20.52 -8.55 -12.46
CA SER A 155 20.82 -7.25 -13.07
C SER A 155 21.41 -6.28 -12.05
N SER A 156 22.38 -5.48 -12.50
CA SER A 156 22.86 -4.31 -11.75
C SER A 156 21.85 -3.17 -11.85
N LEU A 157 21.51 -2.59 -10.70
CA LEU A 157 20.67 -1.41 -10.57
C LEU A 157 21.42 -0.36 -9.74
N GLU A 158 21.02 0.89 -9.86
CA GLU A 158 21.64 2.01 -9.18
C GLU A 158 20.57 2.82 -8.45
N ILE A 159 20.73 3.05 -7.15
CA ILE A 159 19.81 3.86 -6.35
C ILE A 159 20.35 5.28 -6.35
N LEU A 160 19.56 6.20 -6.90
CA LEU A 160 19.96 7.61 -7.02
C LEU A 160 19.55 8.40 -5.79
N GLN A 161 20.53 9.04 -5.18
CA GLN A 161 20.37 10.01 -4.10
C GLN A 161 20.99 11.35 -4.53
N VAL A 162 20.50 12.46 -3.99
CA VAL A 162 21.12 13.77 -4.17
C VAL A 162 21.29 14.38 -2.78
N GLU A 163 22.52 14.61 -2.38
CA GLU A 163 22.86 15.25 -1.10
C GLU A 163 22.42 16.72 -1.08
N ASP A 164 22.36 17.31 0.11
CA ASP A 164 21.94 18.71 0.26
C ASP A 164 22.87 19.71 -0.45
N ASN A 165 24.13 19.34 -0.65
CA ASN A 165 25.09 20.12 -1.45
C ASN A 165 24.91 19.97 -2.96
N GLY A 166 23.89 19.23 -3.41
CA GLY A 166 23.59 18.97 -4.82
C GLY A 166 24.46 17.89 -5.47
N VAL A 167 25.29 17.15 -4.71
CA VAL A 167 26.07 16.03 -5.24
C VAL A 167 25.18 14.82 -5.45
N ALA A 168 25.16 14.27 -6.65
CA ALA A 168 24.46 13.03 -6.96
C ALA A 168 25.30 11.82 -6.50
N LEU A 169 24.67 10.92 -5.77
CA LEU A 169 25.25 9.65 -5.32
C LEU A 169 24.45 8.52 -5.95
N GLN A 170 25.11 7.66 -6.70
CA GLN A 170 24.54 6.44 -7.29
C GLN A 170 25.06 5.23 -6.52
N THR A 171 24.21 4.63 -5.70
CA THR A 171 24.57 3.44 -4.94
C THR A 171 24.28 2.18 -5.76
N PRO A 172 25.32 1.38 -6.11
CA PRO A 172 25.11 0.17 -6.87
C PRO A 172 24.41 -0.90 -6.04
N GLY A 173 23.52 -1.64 -6.68
CA GLY A 173 22.81 -2.77 -6.09
C GLY A 173 22.60 -3.88 -7.10
N THR A 174 22.25 -5.06 -6.61
CA THR A 174 21.94 -6.23 -7.43
C THR A 174 20.51 -6.68 -7.17
N LEU A 175 19.75 -6.86 -8.23
CA LEU A 175 18.41 -7.43 -8.18
C LEU A 175 18.47 -8.89 -7.76
N GLN A 176 18.03 -9.19 -6.53
CA GLN A 176 18.10 -10.55 -5.96
C GLN A 176 16.85 -11.37 -6.25
N SER A 177 15.68 -10.77 -6.10
CA SER A 177 14.41 -11.45 -6.33
C SER A 177 13.35 -10.48 -6.83
N ILE A 178 12.32 -11.04 -7.44
CA ILE A 178 11.14 -10.33 -7.93
C ILE A 178 9.95 -11.11 -7.41
N ASP A 179 9.05 -10.44 -6.68
CA ASP A 179 7.85 -11.07 -6.13
C ASP A 179 6.72 -10.03 -5.98
N VAL A 180 5.52 -10.53 -5.71
CA VAL A 180 4.34 -9.71 -5.40
C VAL A 180 4.24 -9.58 -3.90
N VAL A 181 4.67 -8.44 -3.39
CA VAL A 181 4.74 -8.18 -1.94
C VAL A 181 3.83 -7.04 -1.51
N GLY A 182 3.44 -7.04 -0.23
CA GLY A 182 2.67 -5.96 0.38
C GLY A 182 3.45 -4.67 0.40
N GLY A 183 2.75 -3.55 0.16
CA GLY A 183 3.33 -2.21 0.13
C GLY A 183 2.87 -1.33 1.30
N PHE A 184 2.76 -0.05 1.02
CA PHE A 184 2.36 1.00 1.96
C PHE A 184 1.01 0.75 2.63
N LEU A 185 0.00 0.29 1.86
CA LEU A 185 -1.29 -0.09 2.41
C LEU A 185 -1.37 -1.62 2.62
N PRO A 186 -1.66 -2.06 3.83
CA PRO A 186 -1.90 -3.48 4.11
C PRO A 186 -3.06 -4.05 3.29
N GLY A 187 -2.92 -5.32 2.90
CA GLY A 187 -3.90 -6.02 2.06
C GLY A 187 -3.77 -5.75 0.56
N HIS A 188 -2.82 -4.91 0.16
CA HIS A 188 -2.51 -4.63 -1.24
C HIS A 188 -1.07 -5.04 -1.56
N SER A 189 -0.90 -5.79 -2.64
CA SER A 189 0.40 -6.33 -3.05
C SER A 189 0.65 -6.06 -4.52
N PHE A 190 1.89 -5.67 -4.86
CA PHE A 190 2.31 -5.33 -6.21
C PHE A 190 3.67 -5.95 -6.52
N LEU A 191 3.97 -6.07 -7.80
CA LEU A 191 5.27 -6.55 -8.27
C LEU A 191 6.38 -5.62 -7.78
N THR A 192 7.29 -6.18 -6.99
CA THR A 192 8.36 -5.47 -6.30
C THR A 192 9.69 -6.15 -6.59
N TYR A 193 10.71 -5.36 -6.83
CA TYR A 193 12.09 -5.81 -6.94
C TYR A 193 12.75 -5.73 -5.57
N MET A 194 13.38 -6.82 -5.13
CA MET A 194 14.24 -6.85 -3.95
C MET A 194 15.69 -6.66 -4.39
N VAL A 195 16.25 -5.50 -4.08
CA VAL A 195 17.60 -5.10 -4.51
C VAL A 195 18.54 -5.10 -3.31
N LYS A 196 19.61 -5.87 -3.38
CA LYS A 196 20.69 -5.85 -2.38
C LYS A 196 21.59 -4.65 -2.66
N ALA A 197 21.61 -3.67 -1.74
CA ALA A 197 22.45 -2.49 -1.85
C ALA A 197 22.84 -1.99 -0.47
N SER A 198 24.10 -1.53 -0.33
CA SER A 198 24.57 -0.91 0.90
C SER A 198 24.44 0.61 0.80
N MET A 199 23.31 1.13 1.24
CA MET A 199 23.03 2.56 1.22
C MET A 199 23.56 3.23 2.48
N GLN A 200 24.14 4.42 2.34
CA GLN A 200 24.26 5.32 3.47
C GLN A 200 22.84 5.78 3.84
N SER A 201 22.49 5.69 5.12
CA SER A 201 21.18 6.09 5.61
C SER A 201 20.93 7.55 5.27
N ALA A 202 20.19 7.82 4.22
CA ALA A 202 19.67 9.15 3.96
C ALA A 202 18.44 9.35 4.85
N ALA A 203 18.52 10.30 5.71
CA ALA A 203 17.68 10.46 6.90
C ALA A 203 16.19 10.78 6.63
N SER A 204 15.66 10.82 5.43
CA SER A 204 14.37 11.48 5.34
C SER A 204 13.26 10.86 4.48
N SER A 205 13.51 10.04 3.50
CA SER A 205 12.39 9.30 2.87
C SER A 205 12.84 8.28 1.83
N TYR A 206 11.99 7.31 1.64
CA TYR A 206 12.17 6.18 0.74
C TYR A 206 11.51 6.40 -0.62
N SER A 207 11.51 7.61 -1.17
CA SER A 207 11.07 7.84 -2.54
C SER A 207 12.29 8.16 -3.38
N LEU A 208 13.02 7.13 -3.81
CA LEU A 208 14.25 7.31 -4.58
C LEU A 208 14.13 6.67 -5.95
N PRO A 209 14.52 7.37 -7.03
CA PRO A 209 14.62 6.74 -8.35
C PRO A 209 15.64 5.61 -8.34
N VAL A 210 15.27 4.47 -8.93
CA VAL A 210 16.17 3.34 -9.16
C VAL A 210 16.43 3.26 -10.66
N LEU A 211 17.69 3.20 -11.04
CA LEU A 211 18.14 3.29 -12.41
C LEU A 211 18.78 1.99 -12.89
N ARG A 212 18.75 1.76 -14.19
CA ARG A 212 19.53 0.76 -14.91
C ARG A 212 20.16 1.42 -16.13
N ALA A 213 21.48 1.50 -16.16
CA ALA A 213 22.21 2.17 -17.24
C ALA A 213 21.69 3.61 -17.54
N GLY A 214 21.36 4.38 -16.50
CA GLY A 214 20.85 5.76 -16.63
C GLY A 214 19.35 5.88 -16.93
N HIS A 215 18.62 4.78 -17.09
CA HIS A 215 17.18 4.75 -17.35
C HIS A 215 16.39 4.38 -16.09
N LEU A 216 15.18 4.91 -15.94
CA LEU A 216 14.34 4.61 -14.78
C LEU A 216 13.90 3.14 -14.80
N ALA A 217 14.22 2.41 -13.73
CA ALA A 217 13.91 1.00 -13.53
C ALA A 217 12.87 0.76 -12.42
N GLY A 218 12.56 1.76 -11.61
CA GLY A 218 11.58 1.66 -10.53
C GLY A 218 11.72 2.79 -9.52
N VAL A 219 10.92 2.69 -8.44
CA VAL A 219 10.95 3.64 -7.31
C VAL A 219 11.17 2.87 -6.02
N LEU A 220 12.22 3.21 -5.28
CA LEU A 220 12.50 2.64 -3.97
C LEU A 220 11.47 3.15 -2.96
N ILE A 221 10.87 2.23 -2.21
CA ILE A 221 9.83 2.50 -1.21
C ILE A 221 10.21 2.12 0.21
N SER A 222 11.18 1.23 0.39
CA SER A 222 11.70 0.85 1.71
C SER A 222 13.15 0.41 1.65
N TYR A 223 13.85 0.51 2.78
CA TYR A 223 15.21 0.03 2.95
C TYR A 223 15.40 -0.61 4.33
N ASP A 224 15.73 -1.89 4.34
CA ASP A 224 16.18 -2.59 5.53
C ASP A 224 17.70 -2.48 5.64
N SER A 225 18.17 -1.63 6.55
CA SER A 225 19.61 -1.40 6.78
C SER A 225 20.32 -2.60 7.38
N LYS A 226 19.61 -3.47 8.12
CA LYS A 226 20.18 -4.68 8.73
C LYS A 226 20.51 -5.72 7.67
N ASP A 227 19.56 -5.97 6.80
CA ASP A 227 19.72 -6.95 5.73
C ASP A 227 20.21 -6.30 4.42
N GLN A 228 20.36 -4.97 4.38
CA GLN A 228 20.75 -4.18 3.20
C GLN A 228 19.88 -4.48 1.98
N LEU A 229 18.56 -4.63 2.21
CA LEU A 229 17.57 -4.90 1.20
C LEU A 229 16.71 -3.66 0.93
N CYS A 230 16.51 -3.40 -0.33
CA CYS A 230 15.68 -2.32 -0.84
C CYS A 230 14.45 -2.92 -1.51
N ASP A 231 13.26 -2.49 -1.12
CA ASP A 231 12.02 -2.77 -1.85
C ASP A 231 11.79 -1.65 -2.87
N VAL A 232 11.66 -2.06 -4.13
CA VAL A 232 11.50 -1.15 -5.26
C VAL A 232 10.23 -1.51 -6.01
N VAL A 233 9.29 -0.58 -6.11
CA VAL A 233 8.12 -0.75 -7.00
C VAL A 233 8.64 -0.94 -8.42
N SER A 234 8.24 -2.06 -9.04
CA SER A 234 8.76 -2.44 -10.36
C SER A 234 8.39 -1.44 -11.44
N ILE A 235 9.22 -1.40 -12.49
CA ILE A 235 8.95 -0.52 -13.64
C ILE A 235 7.64 -0.90 -14.34
N ASP A 236 7.22 -2.17 -14.29
CA ASP A 236 5.95 -2.62 -14.85
C ASP A 236 4.76 -1.91 -14.20
N ILE A 237 4.76 -1.82 -12.86
CA ILE A 237 3.73 -1.14 -12.09
C ILE A 237 3.79 0.38 -12.32
N VAL A 238 5.00 0.95 -12.37
CA VAL A 238 5.20 2.37 -12.68
C VAL A 238 4.63 2.73 -14.06
N VAL A 239 4.98 1.96 -15.09
CA VAL A 239 4.50 2.21 -16.47
C VAL A 239 2.98 2.13 -16.53
N ARG A 240 2.39 1.13 -15.85
CA ARG A 240 0.95 0.99 -15.79
C ARG A 240 0.28 2.17 -15.11
N PHE A 241 0.79 2.59 -13.94
CA PHE A 241 0.31 3.77 -13.26
C PHE A 241 0.38 5.02 -14.15
N LEU A 242 1.51 5.25 -14.81
CA LEU A 242 1.70 6.41 -15.70
C LEU A 242 0.76 6.38 -16.91
N LYS A 243 0.53 5.19 -17.48
CA LYS A 243 -0.41 5.01 -18.59
C LYS A 243 -1.85 5.34 -18.18
N GLU A 244 -2.31 4.82 -17.04
CA GLU A 244 -3.65 5.08 -16.51
C GLU A 244 -3.84 6.54 -16.05
N ALA A 245 -2.74 7.23 -15.67
CA ALA A 245 -2.76 8.63 -15.26
C ALA A 245 -2.64 9.63 -16.43
N ALA A 246 -2.43 9.16 -17.66
CA ALA A 246 -2.07 10.03 -18.80
C ALA A 246 -3.21 10.91 -19.29
N ASP A 247 -4.46 10.44 -19.23
CA ASP A 247 -5.67 11.13 -19.68
C ASP A 247 -6.32 12.03 -18.62
N GLY A 248 -5.80 12.03 -17.39
CA GLY A 248 -6.31 12.83 -16.27
C GLY A 248 -7.48 12.19 -15.51
N GLU A 249 -7.95 11.02 -15.93
CA GLU A 249 -8.98 10.23 -15.24
C GLU A 249 -8.36 8.93 -14.72
N TYR A 250 -7.70 9.00 -13.56
CA TYR A 250 -7.04 7.84 -12.98
C TYR A 250 -8.04 6.81 -12.45
N ALA A 251 -8.18 5.68 -13.16
CA ALA A 251 -9.12 4.62 -12.81
C ALA A 251 -8.61 3.68 -11.69
N GLY A 252 -7.30 3.67 -11.42
CA GLY A 252 -6.66 2.83 -10.40
C GLY A 252 -6.48 1.37 -10.81
N PHE A 253 -5.84 0.61 -9.93
CA PHE A 253 -5.60 -0.82 -10.15
C PHE A 253 -6.85 -1.66 -9.88
N PRO A 254 -7.14 -2.64 -10.73
CA PRO A 254 -8.33 -3.46 -10.60
C PRO A 254 -8.21 -4.50 -9.49
N SER A 255 -9.36 -5.00 -9.02
CA SER A 255 -9.48 -6.10 -8.07
C SER A 255 -10.62 -7.03 -8.46
N LEU A 256 -10.53 -8.30 -8.03
CA LEU A 256 -11.65 -9.23 -8.06
C LEU A 256 -12.54 -9.11 -6.81
N GLY A 257 -11.97 -8.67 -5.68
CA GLY A 257 -12.66 -8.58 -4.40
C GLY A 257 -12.90 -9.95 -3.75
N VAL A 258 -11.91 -10.83 -3.78
CA VAL A 258 -11.95 -12.13 -3.13
C VAL A 258 -10.81 -12.30 -2.13
N SER A 259 -11.06 -13.03 -1.03
CA SER A 259 -10.00 -13.60 -0.22
C SER A 259 -9.87 -15.10 -0.53
N VAL A 260 -8.64 -15.61 -0.47
CA VAL A 260 -8.36 -16.99 -0.86
C VAL A 260 -7.53 -17.72 0.19
N ALA A 261 -7.68 -19.05 0.26
CA ALA A 261 -6.83 -19.93 1.06
C ALA A 261 -6.08 -20.90 0.15
N ARG A 262 -4.88 -21.29 0.59
CA ARG A 262 -4.06 -22.31 -0.06
C ARG A 262 -4.71 -23.68 0.08
N THR A 263 -4.48 -24.54 -0.91
CA THR A 263 -5.04 -25.91 -0.93
C THR A 263 -3.95 -26.97 -0.83
N GLU A 264 -2.94 -26.76 0.02
CA GLU A 264 -1.81 -27.67 0.19
C GLU A 264 -2.18 -28.91 1.03
N ASP A 265 -3.09 -28.78 2.00
CA ASP A 265 -3.51 -29.87 2.88
C ASP A 265 -4.27 -30.97 2.13
N ALA A 266 -3.84 -32.22 2.28
CA ALA A 266 -4.40 -33.37 1.55
C ALA A 266 -5.87 -33.64 1.90
N SER A 267 -6.26 -33.51 3.18
CA SER A 267 -7.63 -33.74 3.64
C SER A 267 -8.56 -32.65 3.12
N PHE A 268 -8.11 -31.41 3.12
CA PHE A 268 -8.82 -30.29 2.56
C PHE A 268 -9.03 -30.44 1.03
N ARG A 269 -7.99 -30.89 0.29
CA ARG A 269 -8.09 -31.19 -1.14
C ARG A 269 -9.12 -32.28 -1.44
N GLN A 270 -9.09 -33.37 -0.64
CA GLN A 270 -10.07 -34.45 -0.76
C GLN A 270 -11.50 -33.94 -0.53
N TRP A 271 -11.69 -33.09 0.48
CA TRP A 271 -12.98 -32.46 0.75
C TRP A 271 -13.43 -31.58 -0.41
N LEU A 272 -12.52 -30.81 -1.03
CA LEU A 272 -12.76 -30.00 -2.21
C LEU A 272 -12.92 -30.83 -3.50
N LYS A 273 -12.70 -32.15 -3.47
CA LYS A 273 -12.71 -33.07 -4.62
C LYS A 273 -11.69 -32.69 -5.70
N LEU A 274 -10.52 -32.19 -5.29
CA LEU A 274 -9.41 -31.88 -6.18
C LEU A 274 -8.54 -33.11 -6.39
N THR A 275 -8.10 -33.34 -7.62
CA THR A 275 -7.14 -34.41 -7.97
C THR A 275 -5.72 -33.99 -7.60
N ASP A 276 -4.79 -34.94 -7.50
CA ASP A 276 -3.41 -34.65 -7.04
C ASP A 276 -2.62 -33.76 -8.00
N ASP A 277 -2.95 -33.77 -9.27
CA ASP A 277 -2.32 -32.94 -10.31
C ASP A 277 -2.94 -31.53 -10.44
N GLN A 278 -4.13 -31.29 -9.91
CA GLN A 278 -4.76 -29.98 -9.93
C GLN A 278 -4.09 -29.00 -8.95
N GLY A 279 -3.95 -27.75 -9.37
CA GLY A 279 -3.67 -26.62 -8.50
C GLY A 279 -4.92 -26.05 -7.85
N GLY A 280 -4.90 -24.76 -7.61
CA GLY A 280 -6.06 -23.94 -7.25
C GLY A 280 -6.05 -23.42 -5.84
N LEU A 281 -6.84 -22.34 -5.65
CA LEU A 281 -7.02 -21.64 -4.39
C LEU A 281 -8.49 -21.68 -3.98
N TYR A 282 -8.77 -21.97 -2.73
CA TYR A 282 -10.12 -21.93 -2.18
C TYR A 282 -10.55 -20.47 -1.95
N ILE A 283 -11.70 -20.07 -2.50
CA ILE A 283 -12.28 -18.75 -2.29
C ILE A 283 -13.01 -18.75 -0.94
N GLN A 284 -12.46 -18.04 0.04
CA GLN A 284 -13.00 -17.96 1.40
C GLN A 284 -14.14 -16.94 1.46
N THR A 285 -13.90 -15.74 0.94
CA THR A 285 -14.90 -14.66 0.93
C THR A 285 -14.96 -13.99 -0.44
N VAL A 286 -16.13 -13.47 -0.76
CA VAL A 286 -16.39 -12.65 -1.96
C VAL A 286 -17.03 -11.37 -1.47
N ARG A 287 -16.38 -10.25 -1.68
CA ARG A 287 -16.84 -8.95 -1.18
C ARG A 287 -18.09 -8.50 -1.94
N LYS A 288 -19.06 -7.98 -1.19
CA LYS A 288 -20.29 -7.42 -1.71
C LYS A 288 -20.00 -6.25 -2.69
N GLY A 289 -20.66 -6.28 -3.87
CA GLY A 289 -20.46 -5.29 -4.91
C GLY A 289 -19.15 -5.41 -5.70
N ALA A 290 -18.27 -6.35 -5.38
CA ALA A 290 -17.00 -6.56 -6.09
C ALA A 290 -17.17 -7.24 -7.46
N ALA A 291 -16.14 -7.24 -8.28
CA ALA A 291 -16.13 -7.82 -9.61
C ALA A 291 -16.50 -9.32 -9.60
N ALA A 292 -15.95 -10.08 -8.64
CA ALA A 292 -16.23 -11.51 -8.50
C ALA A 292 -17.69 -11.79 -8.13
N GLU A 293 -18.27 -11.02 -7.19
CA GLU A 293 -19.69 -11.18 -6.81
C GLU A 293 -20.61 -10.92 -8.00
N ARG A 294 -20.40 -9.80 -8.71
CA ARG A 294 -21.18 -9.45 -9.90
C ARG A 294 -21.09 -10.51 -11.00
N ALA A 295 -19.96 -11.20 -11.08
CA ALA A 295 -19.76 -12.29 -12.02
C ALA A 295 -20.38 -13.62 -11.56
N GLY A 296 -20.84 -13.73 -10.30
CA GLY A 296 -21.43 -14.94 -9.75
C GLY A 296 -20.45 -15.93 -9.12
N VAL A 297 -19.23 -15.49 -8.81
CA VAL A 297 -18.28 -16.24 -7.97
C VAL A 297 -18.84 -16.30 -6.54
N LYS A 298 -18.61 -17.42 -5.85
CA LYS A 298 -19.15 -17.66 -4.51
C LYS A 298 -18.04 -18.13 -3.55
N PRO A 299 -18.18 -17.85 -2.25
CA PRO A 299 -17.41 -18.56 -1.25
C PRO A 299 -17.58 -20.08 -1.42
N GLY A 300 -16.51 -20.83 -1.31
CA GLY A 300 -16.51 -22.28 -1.58
C GLY A 300 -16.04 -22.69 -2.97
N ASP A 301 -15.97 -21.77 -3.93
CA ASP A 301 -15.35 -22.03 -5.23
C ASP A 301 -13.85 -22.26 -5.09
N VAL A 302 -13.26 -23.01 -6.01
CA VAL A 302 -11.80 -23.15 -6.13
C VAL A 302 -11.37 -22.48 -7.43
N LEU A 303 -10.48 -21.48 -7.33
CA LEU A 303 -9.89 -20.78 -8.48
C LEU A 303 -8.75 -21.63 -9.04
N LEU A 304 -8.92 -22.21 -10.24
CA LEU A 304 -7.96 -23.08 -10.90
C LEU A 304 -7.05 -22.35 -11.89
N ALA A 305 -7.61 -21.38 -12.62
CA ALA A 305 -6.84 -20.58 -13.59
C ALA A 305 -7.49 -19.20 -13.80
N VAL A 306 -6.66 -18.25 -14.27
CA VAL A 306 -7.08 -16.92 -14.73
C VAL A 306 -6.59 -16.74 -16.17
N ASP A 307 -7.49 -16.46 -17.12
CA ASP A 307 -7.20 -16.36 -18.56
C ASP A 307 -6.38 -17.54 -19.09
N GLY A 308 -6.70 -18.76 -18.62
CA GLY A 308 -6.00 -19.99 -18.98
C GLY A 308 -4.63 -20.20 -18.32
N GLN A 309 -4.14 -19.23 -17.51
CA GLN A 309 -2.93 -19.38 -16.71
C GLN A 309 -3.24 -20.18 -15.44
N PRO A 310 -2.74 -21.40 -15.27
CA PRO A 310 -3.03 -22.23 -14.11
C PRO A 310 -2.41 -21.65 -12.84
N VAL A 311 -3.17 -21.71 -11.75
CA VAL A 311 -2.76 -21.32 -10.40
C VAL A 311 -2.47 -22.57 -9.58
N ASP A 312 -1.30 -22.65 -8.95
CA ASP A 312 -0.91 -23.80 -8.14
C ASP A 312 -1.58 -23.80 -6.74
N ARG A 313 -1.30 -24.85 -5.93
CA ARG A 313 -1.85 -25.04 -4.57
C ARG A 313 -1.48 -23.93 -3.59
N ARG A 314 -0.40 -23.19 -3.88
CA ARG A 314 0.17 -22.12 -3.07
C ARG A 314 -0.25 -20.74 -3.54
N GLY A 315 -0.90 -20.67 -4.72
CA GLY A 315 -1.33 -19.44 -5.33
C GLY A 315 -0.32 -18.80 -6.28
N TYR A 316 0.60 -19.58 -6.84
CA TYR A 316 1.55 -19.10 -7.83
C TYR A 316 1.16 -19.55 -9.24
N TYR A 317 1.53 -18.73 -10.22
CA TYR A 317 1.49 -19.06 -11.63
C TYR A 317 2.86 -18.85 -12.27
N LYS A 318 3.08 -19.36 -13.48
CA LYS A 318 4.36 -19.21 -14.19
C LYS A 318 4.32 -18.00 -15.11
N HIS A 319 5.00 -16.94 -14.71
CA HIS A 319 5.21 -15.76 -15.55
C HIS A 319 6.38 -15.99 -16.51
N PRO A 320 6.27 -15.58 -17.82
CA PRO A 320 7.30 -15.89 -18.85
C PRO A 320 8.67 -15.24 -18.58
N ILE A 321 8.71 -14.10 -17.88
CA ILE A 321 9.95 -13.34 -17.61
C ILE A 321 10.44 -13.61 -16.18
N TYR A 322 9.55 -13.61 -15.19
CA TYR A 322 9.89 -13.57 -13.77
C TYR A 322 9.79 -14.91 -13.05
N GLY A 323 9.38 -15.96 -13.77
CA GLY A 323 9.21 -17.29 -13.18
C GLY A 323 7.93 -17.43 -12.36
N SER A 324 8.01 -17.85 -11.11
CA SER A 324 6.82 -18.03 -10.25
C SER A 324 6.41 -16.71 -9.61
N LEU A 325 5.21 -16.22 -9.89
CA LEU A 325 4.61 -15.04 -9.26
C LEU A 325 3.27 -15.38 -8.62
N SER A 326 2.87 -14.64 -7.59
CA SER A 326 1.53 -14.73 -7.01
C SER A 326 0.45 -14.41 -8.05
N TRP A 327 -0.62 -15.20 -8.06
CA TRP A 327 -1.75 -15.09 -8.99
C TRP A 327 -2.40 -13.69 -9.04
N GLY A 328 -2.33 -12.94 -7.93
CA GLY A 328 -2.84 -11.57 -7.88
C GLY A 328 -2.23 -10.64 -8.91
N HIS A 329 -1.03 -10.95 -9.39
CA HIS A 329 -0.37 -10.22 -10.47
C HIS A 329 -1.13 -10.31 -11.80
N LEU A 330 -1.74 -11.46 -12.12
CA LEU A 330 -2.60 -11.63 -13.30
C LEU A 330 -3.76 -10.63 -13.36
N ILE A 331 -4.20 -10.14 -12.20
CA ILE A 331 -5.27 -9.15 -12.08
C ILE A 331 -4.66 -7.74 -11.99
N ARG A 332 -3.84 -7.49 -10.97
CA ARG A 332 -3.35 -6.14 -10.63
C ARG A 332 -2.15 -5.69 -11.45
N GLY A 333 -1.31 -6.63 -11.88
CA GLY A 333 -0.10 -6.33 -12.67
C GLY A 333 -0.35 -6.28 -14.17
N GLU A 334 -1.32 -7.04 -14.69
CA GLU A 334 -1.51 -7.23 -16.13
C GLU A 334 -2.79 -6.63 -16.72
N ARG A 335 -3.78 -6.27 -15.88
CA ARG A 335 -5.10 -5.82 -16.33
C ARG A 335 -5.41 -4.39 -15.88
N SER A 336 -6.29 -3.73 -16.64
CA SER A 336 -6.86 -2.42 -16.31
C SER A 336 -8.26 -2.55 -15.75
N THR A 337 -8.74 -1.53 -15.05
CA THR A 337 -10.13 -1.39 -14.66
C THR A 337 -11.03 -1.39 -15.90
N GLY A 338 -12.07 -2.20 -15.89
CA GLY A 338 -12.96 -2.42 -17.05
C GLY A 338 -12.59 -3.62 -17.92
N ASP A 339 -11.39 -4.17 -17.80
CA ASP A 339 -11.00 -5.39 -18.51
C ASP A 339 -11.85 -6.59 -18.08
N SER A 340 -12.09 -7.52 -19.01
CA SER A 340 -12.74 -8.79 -18.74
C SER A 340 -11.72 -9.89 -18.59
N VAL A 341 -11.82 -10.71 -17.54
CA VAL A 341 -10.98 -11.87 -17.30
C VAL A 341 -11.83 -13.14 -17.24
N SER A 342 -11.30 -14.24 -17.77
CA SER A 342 -11.89 -15.58 -17.67
C SER A 342 -11.35 -16.30 -16.43
N LEU A 343 -12.24 -16.75 -15.56
CA LEU A 343 -11.92 -17.51 -14.35
C LEU A 343 -12.33 -18.96 -14.54
N SER A 344 -11.36 -19.87 -14.54
CA SER A 344 -11.64 -21.31 -14.49
C SER A 344 -11.76 -21.71 -13.04
N LEU A 345 -12.96 -22.12 -12.65
CA LEU A 345 -13.33 -22.44 -11.26
C LEU A 345 -13.74 -23.92 -11.13
N GLN A 346 -13.76 -24.42 -9.91
CA GLN A 346 -14.47 -25.63 -9.53
C GLN A 346 -15.45 -25.30 -8.41
N ARG A 347 -16.72 -25.69 -8.58
CA ARG A 347 -17.81 -25.54 -7.58
C ARG A 347 -18.40 -26.92 -7.30
N ASP A 348 -18.39 -27.37 -6.05
CA ASP A 348 -18.91 -28.69 -5.62
C ASP A 348 -18.31 -29.89 -6.40
N GLY A 349 -17.05 -29.75 -6.86
CA GLY A 349 -16.36 -30.75 -7.66
C GLY A 349 -16.68 -30.70 -9.16
N LYS A 350 -17.42 -29.69 -9.65
CA LYS A 350 -17.74 -29.51 -11.06
C LYS A 350 -17.01 -28.31 -11.64
N PRO A 351 -16.45 -28.42 -12.87
CA PRO A 351 -15.80 -27.30 -13.52
C PRO A 351 -16.82 -26.20 -13.87
N LEU A 352 -16.39 -24.98 -13.80
CA LEU A 352 -17.19 -23.77 -14.04
C LEU A 352 -16.30 -22.69 -14.66
N GLU A 353 -16.73 -22.10 -15.77
CA GLU A 353 -16.08 -20.94 -16.38
C GLU A 353 -16.93 -19.69 -16.15
N ILE A 354 -16.29 -18.64 -15.62
CA ILE A 354 -16.94 -17.36 -15.35
C ILE A 354 -16.11 -16.24 -15.99
N LYS A 355 -16.78 -15.28 -16.62
CA LYS A 355 -16.17 -14.02 -17.06
C LYS A 355 -16.50 -12.94 -16.03
N ALA A 356 -15.45 -12.29 -15.51
CA ALA A 356 -15.58 -11.18 -14.58
C ALA A 356 -15.07 -9.89 -15.24
N THR A 357 -15.84 -8.81 -15.17
CA THR A 357 -15.36 -7.47 -15.52
C THR A 357 -14.72 -6.85 -14.30
N LEU A 358 -13.43 -6.56 -14.40
CA LEU A 358 -12.63 -6.02 -13.32
C LEU A 358 -13.04 -4.59 -12.96
N ALA A 359 -12.98 -4.26 -11.69
CA ALA A 359 -13.24 -2.92 -11.18
C ALA A 359 -12.28 -2.58 -10.06
N ARG A 360 -12.01 -1.30 -9.87
CA ARG A 360 -11.36 -0.83 -8.64
C ARG A 360 -12.30 -1.01 -7.47
N GLU A 361 -11.75 -1.41 -6.33
CA GLU A 361 -12.48 -1.34 -5.07
C GLU A 361 -12.36 0.05 -4.49
N GLU A 362 -13.51 0.70 -4.29
CA GLU A 362 -13.54 2.00 -3.64
C GLU A 362 -13.33 1.84 -2.13
N GLU A 363 -12.28 2.45 -1.61
CA GLU A 363 -11.99 2.42 -0.17
C GLU A 363 -13.15 2.95 0.66
N ASN A 364 -13.87 3.94 0.14
CA ASN A 364 -15.07 4.50 0.78
C ASN A 364 -16.28 3.55 0.78
N ALA A 365 -16.27 2.48 -0.01
CA ALA A 365 -17.34 1.48 0.01
C ALA A 365 -17.13 0.41 1.10
N ARG A 366 -15.93 0.35 1.71
CA ARG A 366 -15.65 -0.60 2.79
C ARG A 366 -16.41 -0.25 4.06
N LEU A 367 -16.93 -1.25 4.75
CA LEU A 367 -17.57 -1.08 6.05
C LEU A 367 -16.64 -0.37 7.05
N VAL A 368 -15.38 -0.78 7.09
CA VAL A 368 -14.31 -0.17 7.86
C VAL A 368 -13.16 0.20 6.91
N PRO A 369 -12.99 1.49 6.56
CA PRO A 369 -11.92 1.93 5.67
C PRO A 369 -10.52 1.64 6.22
N ASN A 370 -9.60 1.23 5.34
CA ASN A 370 -8.19 1.01 5.70
C ASN A 370 -7.41 2.31 5.89
N HIS A 371 -7.85 3.39 5.27
CA HIS A 371 -7.24 4.72 5.40
C HIS A 371 -8.27 5.83 5.18
N LEU A 372 -7.90 7.03 5.63
CA LEU A 372 -8.69 8.25 5.45
C LEU A 372 -7.81 9.39 4.90
N PHE A 373 -6.86 9.07 4.00
CA PHE A 373 -5.98 10.08 3.42
C PHE A 373 -6.79 11.13 2.66
N ASP A 374 -6.39 12.39 2.81
CA ASP A 374 -7.01 13.56 2.17
C ASP A 374 -8.49 13.78 2.52
N LYS A 375 -9.00 13.05 3.50
CA LYS A 375 -10.41 13.12 3.91
C LYS A 375 -10.54 13.44 5.39
N ALA A 376 -11.52 14.28 5.69
CA ALA A 376 -11.88 14.55 7.07
C ALA A 376 -12.76 13.41 7.62
N PRO A 377 -12.50 12.92 8.85
CA PRO A 377 -13.29 11.85 9.45
C PRO A 377 -14.72 12.32 9.74
N ASN A 378 -15.70 11.41 9.57
CA ASN A 378 -17.07 11.63 10.00
C ASN A 378 -17.20 11.45 11.51
N PHE A 379 -17.94 12.33 12.16
CA PHE A 379 -18.16 12.27 13.60
C PHE A 379 -19.39 13.06 14.03
N LEU A 380 -19.87 12.79 15.24
CA LEU A 380 -20.84 13.58 15.98
C LEU A 380 -20.36 13.77 17.42
N LEU A 381 -20.42 14.99 17.90
CA LEU A 381 -20.23 15.36 19.29
C LEU A 381 -21.59 15.90 19.82
N LYS A 382 -22.20 15.17 20.76
CA LYS A 382 -23.50 15.55 21.36
C LYS A 382 -23.41 15.48 22.87
N GLY A 383 -23.59 16.60 23.54
CA GLY A 383 -23.54 16.70 24.99
C GLY A 383 -22.21 16.32 25.64
N GLY A 384 -21.16 16.13 24.85
CA GLY A 384 -19.86 15.62 25.28
C GLY A 384 -19.59 14.15 24.88
N LEU A 385 -20.59 13.40 24.42
CA LEU A 385 -20.39 12.07 23.83
C LEU A 385 -19.82 12.22 22.43
N VAL A 386 -18.75 11.47 22.13
CA VAL A 386 -18.03 11.51 20.85
C VAL A 386 -18.32 10.24 20.07
N PHE A 387 -19.02 10.36 18.95
CA PHE A 387 -19.33 9.25 18.05
C PHE A 387 -18.49 9.38 16.78
N GLN A 388 -17.95 8.27 16.29
CA GLN A 388 -17.13 8.22 15.08
C GLN A 388 -17.51 7.03 14.21
N GLU A 389 -17.14 7.11 12.93
CA GLU A 389 -17.09 5.94 12.04
C GLU A 389 -15.79 5.19 12.31
N LEU A 390 -15.91 3.86 12.49
CA LEU A 390 -14.73 3.02 12.66
C LEU A 390 -13.90 3.01 11.38
N SER A 391 -12.60 3.15 11.54
CA SER A 391 -11.61 3.04 10.49
C SER A 391 -10.35 2.36 11.03
N ARG A 392 -9.54 1.78 10.17
CA ARG A 392 -8.29 1.14 10.59
C ARG A 392 -7.33 2.10 11.32
N PRO A 393 -7.14 3.38 10.93
CA PRO A 393 -6.32 4.32 11.70
C PRO A 393 -6.76 4.49 13.17
N ILE A 394 -8.05 4.32 13.47
CA ILE A 394 -8.55 4.32 14.85
C ILE A 394 -8.08 3.04 15.58
N LEU A 395 -8.14 1.88 14.93
CA LEU A 395 -7.64 0.62 15.49
C LEU A 395 -6.13 0.68 15.72
N GLU A 396 -5.37 1.19 14.78
CA GLU A 396 -3.91 1.39 14.89
C GLU A 396 -3.54 2.35 16.03
N GLY A 397 -4.44 3.27 16.38
CA GLY A 397 -4.30 4.15 17.54
C GLY A 397 -4.21 3.43 18.90
N PHE A 398 -4.54 2.13 18.98
CA PHE A 398 -4.32 1.30 20.17
C PHE A 398 -2.87 0.81 20.31
N GLY A 399 -1.96 1.15 19.39
CA GLY A 399 -0.53 0.88 19.43
C GLY A 399 -0.07 -0.14 18.39
N GLU A 400 1.23 -0.46 18.39
CA GLU A 400 1.82 -1.39 17.41
C GLU A 400 1.14 -2.77 17.41
N ASP A 401 0.75 -3.26 18.60
CA ASP A 401 0.04 -4.54 18.76
C ASP A 401 -1.50 -4.37 18.76
N TRP A 402 -2.04 -3.41 18.02
CA TRP A 402 -3.48 -3.07 18.04
C TRP A 402 -4.40 -4.27 17.80
N GLN A 403 -4.00 -5.24 16.97
CA GLN A 403 -4.77 -6.47 16.71
C GLN A 403 -5.02 -7.32 17.98
N SER A 404 -4.19 -7.16 19.02
CA SER A 404 -4.37 -7.81 20.31
C SER A 404 -4.87 -6.87 21.42
N ARG A 405 -4.88 -5.55 21.18
CA ARG A 405 -5.21 -4.52 22.18
C ARG A 405 -6.50 -3.77 21.91
N ALA A 406 -6.90 -3.65 20.65
CA ALA A 406 -8.14 -2.99 20.32
C ALA A 406 -9.35 -3.80 20.86
N PRO A 407 -10.47 -3.15 21.16
CA PRO A 407 -11.68 -3.82 21.62
C PRO A 407 -12.16 -4.89 20.65
N LEU A 408 -12.55 -6.06 21.19
CA LEU A 408 -12.89 -7.23 20.38
C LEU A 408 -14.04 -6.97 19.40
N ASP A 409 -15.07 -6.22 19.80
CA ASP A 409 -16.21 -5.91 18.93
C ASP A 409 -15.80 -5.05 17.73
N LEU A 410 -14.86 -4.11 17.94
CA LEU A 410 -14.31 -3.27 16.86
C LEU A 410 -13.41 -4.08 15.94
N LEU A 411 -12.61 -5.02 16.51
CA LEU A 411 -11.80 -5.95 15.73
C LEU A 411 -12.66 -6.92 14.92
N ASP A 412 -13.72 -7.49 15.53
CA ASP A 412 -14.64 -8.38 14.80
C ASP A 412 -15.31 -7.67 13.62
N ALA A 413 -15.69 -6.41 13.79
CA ALA A 413 -16.26 -5.63 12.70
C ALA A 413 -15.26 -5.35 11.56
N TYR A 414 -13.96 -5.22 11.87
CA TYR A 414 -12.90 -5.03 10.90
C TYR A 414 -12.52 -6.35 10.18
N GLU A 415 -12.36 -7.44 10.94
CA GLU A 415 -11.91 -8.73 10.43
C GLU A 415 -13.04 -9.54 9.74
N ASN A 416 -14.29 -9.33 10.16
CA ASN A 416 -15.46 -10.06 9.69
C ASN A 416 -16.58 -9.13 9.18
N PRO A 417 -16.31 -8.25 8.19
CA PRO A 417 -17.28 -7.26 7.71
C PRO A 417 -18.58 -7.89 7.21
N ASP A 418 -18.52 -9.10 6.64
CA ASP A 418 -19.68 -9.84 6.12
C ASP A 418 -20.81 -10.03 7.16
N LYS A 419 -20.48 -10.07 8.46
CA LYS A 419 -21.47 -10.19 9.54
C LYS A 419 -22.31 -8.92 9.70
N TYR A 420 -21.81 -7.78 9.26
CA TYR A 420 -22.36 -6.44 9.52
C TYR A 420 -22.92 -5.76 8.26
N GLU A 421 -22.32 -5.99 7.09
CA GLU A 421 -22.65 -5.33 5.81
C GLU A 421 -24.10 -5.51 5.35
N ALA A 422 -24.81 -6.53 5.85
CA ALA A 422 -26.24 -6.72 5.57
C ALA A 422 -27.13 -5.72 6.32
N SER A 423 -26.67 -5.18 7.46
CA SER A 423 -27.47 -4.35 8.36
C SER A 423 -27.02 -2.89 8.43
N VAL A 424 -25.74 -2.62 8.22
CA VAL A 424 -25.18 -1.25 8.32
C VAL A 424 -24.25 -0.94 7.14
N ASP A 425 -24.14 0.35 6.83
CA ASP A 425 -23.22 0.85 5.80
C ASP A 425 -21.83 1.19 6.40
N ARG A 426 -21.81 1.54 7.69
CA ARG A 426 -20.65 1.94 8.48
C ARG A 426 -20.81 1.50 9.93
N ILE A 427 -19.72 1.16 10.57
CA ILE A 427 -19.71 0.93 12.02
C ILE A 427 -19.61 2.27 12.73
N ILE A 428 -20.67 2.65 13.41
CA ILE A 428 -20.71 3.84 14.28
C ILE A 428 -20.44 3.40 15.70
N PHE A 429 -19.51 4.05 16.39
CA PHE A 429 -19.19 3.73 17.77
C PHE A 429 -18.99 4.97 18.62
N LEU A 430 -19.26 4.85 19.92
CA LEU A 430 -18.93 5.84 20.94
C LEU A 430 -17.42 5.71 21.21
N SER A 431 -16.61 6.65 20.73
CA SER A 431 -15.16 6.61 20.92
C SER A 431 -14.72 7.09 22.31
N GLY A 432 -15.54 7.94 22.94
CA GLY A 432 -15.30 8.44 24.28
C GLY A 432 -16.32 9.46 24.72
N ALA A 433 -16.15 9.95 25.95
CA ALA A 433 -16.96 11.02 26.51
C ALA A 433 -16.08 12.13 27.09
N ILE A 434 -16.36 13.36 26.73
CA ILE A 434 -15.79 14.55 27.38
C ILE A 434 -16.58 14.77 28.67
N PRO A 435 -15.93 14.96 29.83
CA PRO A 435 -16.64 15.25 31.08
C PRO A 435 -17.39 16.58 30.97
N THR A 436 -18.72 16.51 31.07
CA THR A 436 -19.66 17.63 30.99
C THR A 436 -20.84 17.40 31.91
N PRO A 437 -21.68 18.40 32.21
CA PRO A 437 -22.92 18.15 32.94
C PRO A 437 -23.86 17.12 32.31
N ALA A 438 -23.79 16.92 30.99
CA ALA A 438 -24.63 15.94 30.29
C ALA A 438 -24.07 14.51 30.35
N THR A 439 -22.77 14.33 30.66
CA THR A 439 -22.10 13.01 30.66
C THR A 439 -21.80 12.48 32.05
N VAL A 440 -22.36 13.07 33.10
CA VAL A 440 -22.19 12.62 34.49
C VAL A 440 -22.59 11.14 34.63
N GLY A 441 -21.65 10.29 35.08
CA GLY A 441 -21.80 8.85 35.17
C GLY A 441 -21.45 8.06 33.91
N TYR A 442 -21.21 8.76 32.79
CA TYR A 442 -20.86 8.17 31.49
C TYR A 442 -19.41 8.48 31.04
N GLU A 443 -18.61 9.14 31.86
CA GLU A 443 -17.27 9.65 31.50
C GLU A 443 -16.26 8.56 31.11
N ARG A 444 -16.53 7.33 31.55
CA ARG A 444 -15.67 6.16 31.26
C ARG A 444 -16.15 5.33 30.08
N LEU A 445 -17.33 5.62 29.54
CA LEU A 445 -17.87 4.90 28.41
C LEU A 445 -17.06 5.19 27.14
N ARG A 446 -16.63 4.14 26.46
CA ARG A 446 -15.88 4.23 25.22
C ARG A 446 -15.88 2.92 24.46
N ASN A 447 -15.61 2.99 23.18
CA ASN A 447 -15.43 1.83 22.27
C ASN A 447 -16.68 0.94 22.17
N LEU A 448 -17.86 1.53 22.24
CA LEU A 448 -19.14 0.83 22.20
C LEU A 448 -19.81 1.06 20.84
N ILE A 449 -20.13 -0.01 20.09
CA ILE A 449 -20.82 0.07 18.80
C ILE A 449 -22.25 0.50 19.02
N VAL A 450 -22.67 1.60 18.38
CA VAL A 450 -24.03 2.13 18.47
C VAL A 450 -24.98 1.28 17.63
N ARG A 451 -26.04 0.79 18.25
CA ARG A 451 -27.10 0.03 17.59
C ARG A 451 -28.32 0.89 17.25
N LYS A 452 -28.85 1.60 18.26
CA LYS A 452 -30.05 2.45 18.11
C LYS A 452 -29.90 3.75 18.84
N VAL A 453 -30.53 4.79 18.30
CA VAL A 453 -30.75 6.06 18.99
C VAL A 453 -32.24 6.42 18.84
N ASN A 454 -32.90 6.75 19.95
CA ASN A 454 -34.33 7.04 20.01
C ASN A 454 -35.19 5.95 19.33
N GLY A 455 -34.80 4.67 19.52
CA GLY A 455 -35.47 3.52 18.90
C GLY A 455 -35.17 3.30 17.42
N LYS A 456 -34.46 4.20 16.74
CA LYS A 456 -34.07 4.11 15.32
C LYS A 456 -32.76 3.36 15.19
N GLU A 457 -32.70 2.38 14.29
CA GLU A 457 -31.45 1.67 13.95
C GLU A 457 -30.48 2.59 13.23
N ILE A 458 -29.21 2.57 13.64
CA ILE A 458 -28.15 3.43 13.11
C ILE A 458 -27.36 2.64 12.05
N LYS A 459 -27.39 3.12 10.81
CA LYS A 459 -26.67 2.50 9.68
C LYS A 459 -25.39 3.24 9.28
N ASN A 460 -25.32 4.53 9.54
CA ASN A 460 -24.21 5.43 9.18
C ASN A 460 -24.28 6.72 9.99
N MET A 461 -23.29 7.60 9.83
CA MET A 461 -23.21 8.87 10.57
C MET A 461 -24.38 9.82 10.25
N LYS A 462 -24.85 9.85 9.01
CA LYS A 462 -26.02 10.68 8.65
C LYS A 462 -27.29 10.24 9.41
N GLY A 463 -27.49 8.91 9.49
CA GLY A 463 -28.58 8.32 10.26
C GLY A 463 -28.46 8.62 11.77
N LEU A 464 -27.25 8.60 12.32
CA LEU A 464 -27.01 8.98 13.73
C LEU A 464 -27.39 10.43 13.99
N ILE A 465 -26.91 11.37 13.19
CA ILE A 465 -27.24 12.80 13.32
C ILE A 465 -28.75 13.00 13.24
N ALA A 466 -29.40 12.45 12.23
CA ALA A 466 -30.86 12.57 12.07
C ALA A 466 -31.66 11.93 13.22
N ALA A 467 -31.13 10.91 13.89
CA ALA A 467 -31.78 10.31 15.05
C ALA A 467 -31.71 11.22 16.29
N PHE A 468 -30.64 12.01 16.44
CA PHE A 468 -30.54 13.04 17.50
C PHE A 468 -31.33 14.31 17.19
N ASP A 469 -31.64 14.59 15.93
CA ASP A 469 -32.50 15.73 15.56
C ASP A 469 -33.99 15.50 15.93
N ASP A 470 -34.38 14.27 16.32
CA ASP A 470 -35.71 13.95 16.80
C ASP A 470 -35.85 14.25 18.29
N HIS A 471 -36.39 15.40 18.60
CA HIS A 471 -36.54 15.95 19.98
C HIS A 471 -37.87 15.61 20.66
N SER A 472 -38.64 14.68 20.13
CA SER A 472 -40.04 14.44 20.55
C SER A 472 -40.24 14.10 22.04
N THR A 473 -39.20 13.55 22.70
CA THR A 473 -39.27 13.09 24.10
C THR A 473 -38.53 13.99 25.09
N GLY A 474 -37.70 14.94 24.63
CA GLY A 474 -36.79 15.72 25.49
C GLY A 474 -35.66 14.92 26.13
N LEU A 475 -35.60 13.62 25.84
CA LEU A 475 -34.60 12.69 26.35
C LEU A 475 -34.17 11.75 25.21
N HIS A 476 -32.91 11.73 24.91
CA HIS A 476 -32.35 10.74 23.96
C HIS A 476 -32.01 9.44 24.67
N SER A 477 -32.31 8.32 24.00
CA SER A 477 -31.86 6.99 24.40
C SER A 477 -30.87 6.43 23.39
N ILE A 478 -29.73 5.91 23.85
CA ILE A 478 -28.66 5.37 23.03
C ILE A 478 -28.42 3.93 23.45
N GLU A 479 -28.62 2.97 22.55
CA GLU A 479 -28.44 1.55 22.76
C GLU A 479 -27.19 1.05 22.01
N PHE A 480 -26.43 0.18 22.64
CA PHE A 480 -25.18 -0.37 22.08
C PHE A 480 -25.33 -1.85 21.73
N SER A 481 -24.47 -2.34 20.81
CA SER A 481 -24.39 -3.76 20.46
C SER A 481 -23.64 -4.53 21.56
N GLY A 482 -24.06 -5.76 21.82
CA GLY A 482 -23.38 -6.64 22.78
C GLY A 482 -23.58 -6.29 24.26
N GLU A 483 -24.14 -5.15 24.58
CA GLU A 483 -24.32 -4.65 25.95
C GLU A 483 -25.80 -4.41 26.27
N ASN A 484 -26.23 -4.79 27.47
CA ASN A 484 -27.55 -4.40 28.02
C ASN A 484 -27.48 -2.99 28.64
N LEU A 485 -26.78 -2.08 27.97
CA LEU A 485 -26.58 -0.70 28.42
C LEU A 485 -27.37 0.25 27.53
N THR A 486 -28.18 1.09 28.17
CA THR A 486 -28.78 2.25 27.52
C THR A 486 -28.30 3.52 28.20
N VAL A 487 -27.74 4.43 27.42
CA VAL A 487 -27.35 5.77 27.86
C VAL A 487 -28.51 6.72 27.58
N TYR A 488 -28.85 7.53 28.57
CA TYR A 488 -29.87 8.56 28.45
C TYR A 488 -29.22 9.94 28.50
N LEU A 489 -29.56 10.79 27.55
CA LEU A 489 -29.02 12.13 27.42
C LEU A 489 -30.18 13.14 27.39
N ASP A 490 -30.23 14.06 28.37
CA ASP A 490 -31.19 15.14 28.37
C ASP A 490 -30.92 16.11 27.22
N GLU A 491 -31.92 16.41 26.40
CA GLU A 491 -31.78 17.23 25.20
C GLU A 491 -31.43 18.69 25.55
N ALA A 492 -32.07 19.28 26.56
CA ALA A 492 -31.80 20.66 26.91
C ALA A 492 -30.40 20.86 27.49
N VAL A 493 -29.98 19.92 28.37
CA VAL A 493 -28.65 19.94 28.98
C VAL A 493 -27.58 19.66 27.89
N SER A 494 -27.79 18.68 27.04
CA SER A 494 -26.81 18.33 25.97
C SER A 494 -26.66 19.48 24.96
N THR A 495 -27.74 20.13 24.56
CA THR A 495 -27.70 21.29 23.63
C THR A 495 -27.03 22.51 24.26
N ALA A 496 -27.22 22.75 25.57
CA ALA A 496 -26.49 23.80 26.29
C ALA A 496 -24.98 23.49 26.33
N VAL A 497 -24.60 22.21 26.57
CA VAL A 497 -23.21 21.75 26.53
C VAL A 497 -22.62 21.92 25.14
N ASP A 498 -23.33 21.52 24.09
CA ASP A 498 -22.90 21.67 22.70
C ASP A 498 -22.51 23.11 22.38
N SER A 499 -23.35 24.08 22.83
CA SER A 499 -23.08 25.52 22.69
C SER A 499 -21.81 25.93 23.46
N GLN A 500 -21.59 25.39 24.66
CA GLN A 500 -20.39 25.68 25.45
C GLN A 500 -19.13 25.10 24.82
N LEU A 501 -19.20 23.91 24.22
CA LEU A 501 -18.07 23.27 23.55
C LEU A 501 -17.63 24.10 22.35
N LEU A 502 -18.56 24.63 21.54
CA LEU A 502 -18.25 25.56 20.46
C LEU A 502 -17.56 26.84 20.98
N GLN A 503 -18.04 27.41 22.08
CA GLN A 503 -17.42 28.60 22.71
C GLN A 503 -16.02 28.33 23.25
N ARG A 504 -15.72 27.10 23.64
CA ARG A 504 -14.39 26.66 24.11
C ARG A 504 -13.41 26.30 23.00
N GLY A 505 -13.79 26.49 21.73
CA GLY A 505 -12.89 26.34 20.58
C GLY A 505 -13.04 25.05 19.78
N ILE A 506 -14.02 24.20 20.08
CA ILE A 506 -14.38 23.10 19.19
C ILE A 506 -14.99 23.70 17.92
N THR A 507 -14.34 23.48 16.77
CA THR A 507 -14.68 24.18 15.53
C THR A 507 -16.00 23.73 14.92
N ARG A 508 -16.46 22.51 15.21
CA ARG A 508 -17.73 21.93 14.76
C ARG A 508 -18.13 20.72 15.60
N LEU A 509 -19.42 20.48 15.71
CA LEU A 509 -19.97 19.36 16.49
C LEU A 509 -20.23 18.11 15.64
N SER A 510 -20.30 18.24 14.33
CA SER A 510 -20.55 17.09 13.47
C SER A 510 -19.93 17.24 12.08
N ARG A 511 -19.72 16.10 11.46
CA ARG A 511 -19.38 15.97 10.03
C ARG A 511 -19.94 14.64 9.54
N ALA A 512 -20.70 14.70 8.43
CA ALA A 512 -21.17 13.53 7.70
C ALA A 512 -21.12 13.85 6.20
N GLN A 513 -20.13 13.30 5.53
CA GLN A 513 -19.91 13.47 4.09
C GLN A 513 -20.47 12.29 3.31
#